data_495234332e9ad53531bb7ee24b9a1baf
#
_entry.id   495234332e9ad53531bb7ee24b9a1baf
#
_cell.length_a   1.000
_cell.length_b   1.000
_cell.length_c   1.000
_cell.angle_alpha   90.00
_cell.angle_beta   90.00
_cell.angle_gamma   90.00
#
_symmetry.space_group_name_H-M   'P 1'
#
loop_
_entity.id
_entity.type
_entity.pdbx_description
1 polymer ?
#
loop_
_entity_poly.entity_id
_entity_poly.type
_entity_poly.pdbx_seq_one_letter_code
_entity_poly.pdbx_strand_id
1 'polypeptide(L)'
;MNDHGVNESGVIADRRLMLVHAHPDDETIFTGATMARYAAEGEHVTLVTCTAGEEGEILTPDIAHLAAEHQDGLGPHRVEELAVAMRELGIADHRYLGGAFRYRDSGMQWGPDGHARPRDMTREDTFWQADLTEAADTLVAVIREVRPQVLITYDEFGGYGHPDHIQAHRVAMYGAVLAAIPSHRHDLGEAWDVTKIYWAAASRRRMIESGMWEEGRLPRFAVDDADLAAVIDGSDWLDQKIAAMRAHASQIAHDGPFFAGDPAKWSHEHYRIAKGTAAPEPGEAWETDLFAGVGEP
;
A
#
# COMPACT_ATOMS: atom_id res chain seq x y z
N MET A 1 1.15 -16.31 27.92
CA MET A 1 2.40 -16.70 27.24
C MET A 1 1.96 -17.40 25.96
N ASN A 2 1.80 -16.66 24.89
CA ASN A 2 1.56 -17.24 23.58
C ASN A 2 2.92 -17.46 22.94
N ASP A 3 3.29 -18.72 22.89
CA ASP A 3 4.48 -19.20 22.21
C ASP A 3 4.29 -18.93 20.71
N HIS A 4 4.99 -17.92 20.18
CA HIS A 4 5.10 -17.73 18.73
C HIS A 4 6.02 -18.82 18.23
N GLY A 5 5.42 -19.97 17.89
CA GLY A 5 6.15 -21.17 17.51
C GLY A 5 7.00 -20.92 16.27
N VAL A 6 8.32 -20.92 16.46
CA VAL A 6 9.29 -21.15 15.39
C VAL A 6 9.28 -22.67 15.14
N ASN A 7 9.12 -23.08 13.89
CA ASN A 7 9.28 -24.51 13.58
C ASN A 7 10.78 -24.90 13.66
N GLU A 8 11.09 -26.20 13.62
CA GLU A 8 12.46 -26.74 13.75
C GLU A 8 13.46 -26.23 12.68
N SER A 9 12.98 -25.45 11.66
CA SER A 9 13.81 -24.81 10.62
C SER A 9 14.05 -23.31 10.86
N GLY A 10 13.59 -22.73 11.99
CA GLY A 10 13.77 -21.30 12.28
C GLY A 10 12.79 -20.38 11.52
N VAL A 11 11.83 -20.93 10.80
CA VAL A 11 10.81 -20.16 10.06
C VAL A 11 9.69 -19.76 11.00
N ILE A 12 9.21 -18.52 10.93
CA ILE A 12 8.03 -18.05 11.67
C ILE A 12 6.83 -18.87 11.17
N ALA A 13 6.15 -19.56 12.10
CA ALA A 13 5.05 -20.44 11.74
C ALA A 13 3.76 -19.72 11.33
N ASP A 14 3.69 -18.38 11.52
CA ASP A 14 2.50 -17.56 11.28
C ASP A 14 2.94 -16.16 10.89
N ARG A 15 3.26 -15.99 9.60
CA ARG A 15 3.72 -14.73 9.01
C ARG A 15 2.52 -13.89 8.60
N ARG A 16 2.46 -12.66 9.09
CA ARG A 16 1.37 -11.73 8.86
C ARG A 16 1.89 -10.42 8.29
N LEU A 17 1.50 -10.15 7.05
CA LEU A 17 1.80 -8.93 6.31
C LEU A 17 0.58 -8.01 6.36
N MET A 18 0.77 -6.74 6.69
CA MET A 18 -0.26 -5.71 6.58
C MET A 18 0.18 -4.64 5.58
N LEU A 19 -0.75 -4.22 4.74
CA LEU A 19 -0.55 -3.10 3.83
C LEU A 19 -1.56 -1.99 4.15
N VAL A 20 -1.12 -0.73 4.09
CA VAL A 20 -1.97 0.44 4.29
C VAL A 20 -1.85 1.33 3.06
N HIS A 21 -2.92 1.36 2.26
CA HIS A 21 -3.03 2.14 1.03
C HIS A 21 -4.17 3.16 1.10
N ALA A 22 -4.07 4.24 0.33
CA ALA A 22 -5.02 5.34 0.36
C ALA A 22 -6.31 5.03 -0.40
N HIS A 23 -6.19 4.50 -1.62
CA HIS A 23 -7.31 4.31 -2.54
C HIS A 23 -7.32 2.90 -3.14
N PRO A 24 -8.48 2.41 -3.60
CA PRO A 24 -8.54 1.23 -4.46
C PRO A 24 -7.77 1.48 -5.76
N ASP A 25 -6.79 0.69 -6.08
CA ASP A 25 -5.81 0.63 -7.18
C ASP A 25 -4.34 0.74 -6.72
N ASP A 26 -4.03 1.52 -5.72
CA ASP A 26 -2.68 1.71 -5.20
C ASP A 26 -2.01 0.38 -4.83
N GLU A 27 -2.77 -0.54 -4.22
CA GLU A 27 -2.28 -1.84 -3.79
C GLU A 27 -1.81 -2.69 -4.97
N THR A 28 -2.49 -2.62 -6.11
CA THR A 28 -2.12 -3.40 -7.29
C THR A 28 -0.89 -2.82 -7.98
N ILE A 29 -0.78 -1.49 -8.03
CA ILE A 29 0.32 -0.79 -8.70
C ILE A 29 1.62 -0.99 -7.92
N PHE A 30 1.62 -0.71 -6.62
CA PHE A 30 2.83 -0.66 -5.81
C PHE A 30 3.24 -2.01 -5.21
N THR A 31 2.26 -2.88 -4.88
CA THR A 31 2.49 -4.05 -4.03
C THR A 31 1.75 -5.31 -4.47
N GLY A 32 1.15 -5.31 -5.65
CA GLY A 32 0.29 -6.40 -6.11
C GLY A 32 1.00 -7.74 -6.24
N ALA A 33 2.21 -7.77 -6.77
CA ALA A 33 2.98 -9.01 -6.91
C ALA A 33 3.47 -9.51 -5.54
N THR A 34 3.87 -8.63 -4.64
CA THR A 34 4.22 -8.97 -3.25
C THR A 34 3.03 -9.59 -2.52
N MET A 35 1.84 -8.97 -2.62
CA MET A 35 0.63 -9.50 -2.02
C MET A 35 0.30 -10.89 -2.56
N ALA A 36 0.28 -11.06 -3.88
CA ALA A 36 -0.01 -12.34 -4.53
C ALA A 36 1.00 -13.43 -4.13
N ARG A 37 2.29 -13.09 -4.07
CA ARG A 37 3.34 -14.00 -3.64
C ARG A 37 3.09 -14.52 -2.22
N TYR A 38 2.96 -13.64 -1.23
CA TYR A 38 2.76 -14.05 0.15
C TYR A 38 1.44 -14.79 0.36
N ALA A 39 0.38 -14.40 -0.33
CA ALA A 39 -0.88 -15.16 -0.31
C ALA A 39 -0.72 -16.58 -0.90
N ALA A 40 0.00 -16.74 -2.01
CA ALA A 40 0.29 -18.04 -2.61
C ALA A 40 1.21 -18.91 -1.73
N GLU A 41 2.12 -18.31 -0.96
CA GLU A 41 2.95 -18.97 0.04
C GLU A 41 2.14 -19.39 1.30
N GLY A 42 0.86 -18.99 1.40
CA GLY A 42 -0.03 -19.35 2.51
C GLY A 42 0.06 -18.39 3.70
N GLU A 43 0.70 -17.24 3.53
CA GLU A 43 0.87 -16.25 4.58
C GLU A 43 -0.42 -15.43 4.75
N HIS A 44 -0.61 -14.87 5.94
CA HIS A 44 -1.75 -13.98 6.20
C HIS A 44 -1.45 -12.57 5.70
N VAL A 45 -2.17 -12.16 4.66
CA VAL A 45 -2.04 -10.81 4.07
C VAL A 45 -3.31 -10.02 4.33
N THR A 46 -3.17 -8.88 5.02
CA THR A 46 -4.26 -7.93 5.30
C THR A 46 -4.03 -6.63 4.54
N LEU A 47 -4.98 -6.23 3.71
CA LEU A 47 -5.01 -4.91 3.11
C LEU A 47 -5.93 -3.98 3.91
N VAL A 48 -5.47 -2.78 4.24
CA VAL A 48 -6.28 -1.67 4.77
C VAL A 48 -6.27 -0.53 3.76
N THR A 49 -7.42 -0.23 3.18
CA THR A 49 -7.61 0.90 2.27
C THR A 49 -8.28 2.05 3.02
N CYS A 50 -7.75 3.28 2.91
CA CYS A 50 -8.18 4.38 3.76
C CYS A 50 -9.49 5.02 3.28
N THR A 51 -9.70 5.16 1.97
CA THR A 51 -10.89 5.78 1.35
C THR A 51 -11.44 4.90 0.25
N ALA A 52 -12.62 5.22 -0.27
CA ALA A 52 -13.17 4.53 -1.44
C ALA A 52 -12.78 5.18 -2.78
N GLY A 53 -11.96 6.24 -2.76
CA GLY A 53 -11.46 6.91 -3.96
C GLY A 53 -12.54 7.67 -4.73
N GLU A 54 -13.44 8.36 -4.02
CA GLU A 54 -14.62 9.01 -4.56
C GLU A 54 -14.33 10.17 -5.51
N GLU A 55 -13.13 10.79 -5.37
CA GLU A 55 -12.71 11.97 -6.14
C GLU A 55 -11.80 11.61 -7.33
N GLY A 56 -11.63 10.31 -7.63
CA GLY A 56 -10.80 9.85 -8.73
C GLY A 56 -11.29 10.32 -10.10
N GLU A 57 -10.37 10.55 -11.02
CA GLU A 57 -10.70 10.82 -12.42
C GLU A 57 -11.23 9.55 -13.08
N ILE A 58 -12.42 9.62 -13.70
CA ILE A 58 -13.03 8.46 -14.35
C ILE A 58 -12.49 8.34 -15.77
N LEU A 59 -11.73 7.29 -16.05
CA LEU A 59 -11.14 7.02 -17.36
C LEU A 59 -12.07 6.22 -18.31
N THR A 60 -13.16 5.66 -17.77
CA THR A 60 -14.16 4.87 -18.52
C THR A 60 -15.38 5.72 -18.85
N PRO A 61 -15.62 6.14 -20.12
CA PRO A 61 -16.68 7.08 -20.47
C PRO A 61 -18.10 6.63 -20.08
N ASP A 62 -18.39 5.34 -20.12
CA ASP A 62 -19.72 4.79 -19.85
C ASP A 62 -20.17 5.02 -18.41
N ILE A 63 -19.24 5.22 -17.47
CA ILE A 63 -19.51 5.48 -16.06
C ILE A 63 -19.18 6.92 -15.64
N ALA A 64 -18.91 7.84 -16.58
CA ALA A 64 -18.61 9.24 -16.27
C ALA A 64 -19.68 9.93 -15.42
N HIS A 65 -20.93 9.46 -15.48
CA HIS A 65 -22.03 9.95 -14.65
C HIS A 65 -21.87 9.67 -13.15
N LEU A 66 -20.96 8.75 -12.76
CA LEU A 66 -20.65 8.42 -11.36
C LEU A 66 -19.70 9.42 -10.69
N ALA A 67 -19.12 10.38 -11.44
CA ALA A 67 -18.20 11.37 -10.90
C ALA A 67 -18.81 12.15 -9.71
N ALA A 68 -17.94 12.63 -8.83
CA ALA A 68 -18.33 13.32 -7.60
C ALA A 68 -19.21 14.56 -7.85
N GLU A 69 -18.96 15.29 -8.93
CA GLU A 69 -19.76 16.44 -9.36
C GLU A 69 -21.12 16.08 -10.01
N HIS A 70 -21.38 14.78 -10.23
CA HIS A 70 -22.64 14.29 -10.83
C HIS A 70 -23.43 13.46 -9.83
N GLN A 71 -23.34 12.13 -9.88
CA GLN A 71 -24.09 11.22 -9.02
C GLN A 71 -23.36 10.86 -7.72
N ASP A 72 -22.08 11.23 -7.59
CA ASP A 72 -21.23 10.86 -6.44
C ASP A 72 -21.24 9.33 -6.17
N GLY A 73 -21.22 8.55 -7.25
CA GLY A 73 -21.36 7.09 -7.21
C GLY A 73 -20.05 6.32 -7.44
N LEU A 74 -18.93 7.02 -7.65
CA LEU A 74 -17.66 6.37 -7.98
C LEU A 74 -17.14 5.50 -6.82
N GLY A 75 -17.24 5.97 -5.57
CA GLY A 75 -16.77 5.21 -4.40
C GLY A 75 -17.38 3.81 -4.30
N PRO A 76 -18.72 3.63 -4.31
CA PRO A 76 -19.33 2.31 -4.36
C PRO A 76 -18.87 1.45 -5.54
N HIS A 77 -18.67 2.05 -6.72
CA HIS A 77 -18.15 1.34 -7.89
C HIS A 77 -16.72 0.81 -7.66
N ARG A 78 -15.82 1.66 -7.11
CA ARG A 78 -14.44 1.26 -6.81
C ARG A 78 -14.33 0.23 -5.68
N VAL A 79 -15.30 0.18 -4.76
CA VAL A 79 -15.39 -0.91 -3.77
C VAL A 79 -15.55 -2.27 -4.46
N GLU A 80 -16.39 -2.34 -5.50
CA GLU A 80 -16.56 -3.57 -6.29
C GLU A 80 -15.31 -3.91 -7.12
N GLU A 81 -14.64 -2.89 -7.71
CA GLU A 81 -13.38 -3.09 -8.43
C GLU A 81 -12.30 -3.64 -7.49
N LEU A 82 -12.15 -3.09 -6.28
CA LEU A 82 -11.22 -3.59 -5.28
C LEU A 82 -11.53 -5.04 -4.89
N ALA A 83 -12.79 -5.38 -4.70
CA ALA A 83 -13.18 -6.75 -4.37
C ALA A 83 -12.83 -7.75 -5.50
N VAL A 84 -12.86 -7.31 -6.77
CA VAL A 84 -12.35 -8.11 -7.89
C VAL A 84 -10.84 -8.24 -7.83
N ALA A 85 -10.11 -7.13 -7.67
CA ALA A 85 -8.66 -7.11 -7.58
C ALA A 85 -8.14 -8.02 -6.46
N MET A 86 -8.76 -7.99 -5.29
CA MET A 86 -8.38 -8.85 -4.17
C MET A 86 -8.55 -10.35 -4.49
N ARG A 87 -9.60 -10.72 -5.22
CA ARG A 87 -9.75 -12.12 -5.69
C ARG A 87 -8.66 -12.54 -6.66
N GLU A 88 -8.26 -11.67 -7.58
CA GLU A 88 -7.18 -11.95 -8.54
C GLU A 88 -5.83 -12.12 -7.83
N LEU A 89 -5.58 -11.35 -6.76
CA LEU A 89 -4.37 -11.46 -5.93
C LEU A 89 -4.42 -12.59 -4.89
N GLY A 90 -5.58 -13.25 -4.71
CA GLY A 90 -5.76 -14.29 -3.68
C GLY A 90 -5.88 -13.75 -2.26
N ILE A 91 -6.25 -12.48 -2.08
CA ILE A 91 -6.37 -11.81 -0.78
C ILE A 91 -7.78 -11.95 -0.22
N ALA A 92 -7.89 -12.57 0.94
CA ALA A 92 -9.17 -12.79 1.62
C ALA A 92 -9.48 -11.69 2.66
N ASP A 93 -8.46 -11.10 3.30
CA ASP A 93 -8.63 -10.07 4.33
C ASP A 93 -8.31 -8.69 3.76
N HIS A 94 -9.35 -7.98 3.31
CA HIS A 94 -9.25 -6.58 2.93
C HIS A 94 -10.31 -5.76 3.67
N ARG A 95 -9.91 -4.60 4.15
CA ARG A 95 -10.70 -3.76 5.05
C ARG A 95 -10.59 -2.30 4.65
N TYR A 96 -11.65 -1.52 4.90
CA TYR A 96 -11.58 -0.08 4.88
C TYR A 96 -11.29 0.45 6.29
N LEU A 97 -10.42 1.46 6.40
CA LEU A 97 -10.06 2.09 7.68
C LEU A 97 -11.29 2.66 8.38
N GLY A 98 -11.69 2.04 9.49
CA GLY A 98 -12.92 2.40 10.22
C GLY A 98 -14.23 2.03 9.52
N GLY A 99 -14.18 1.24 8.43
CA GLY A 99 -15.31 0.85 7.60
C GLY A 99 -15.39 1.65 6.30
N ALA A 100 -16.04 1.09 5.29
CA ALA A 100 -16.23 1.76 4.01
C ALA A 100 -16.91 3.14 4.21
N PHE A 101 -16.38 4.15 3.51
CA PHE A 101 -16.88 5.54 3.56
C PHE A 101 -16.74 6.26 4.91
N ARG A 102 -15.90 5.75 5.86
CA ARG A 102 -15.57 6.48 7.09
C ARG A 102 -14.84 7.77 6.75
N TYR A 103 -13.88 7.71 5.85
CA TYR A 103 -13.13 8.83 5.33
C TYR A 103 -13.36 8.92 3.82
N ARG A 104 -13.65 10.14 3.35
CA ARG A 104 -13.80 10.42 1.94
C ARG A 104 -12.46 10.73 1.30
N ASP A 105 -12.26 10.34 0.06
CA ASP A 105 -11.13 10.77 -0.78
C ASP A 105 -11.05 12.31 -0.82
N SER A 106 -9.84 12.83 -0.63
CA SER A 106 -9.60 14.28 -0.56
C SER A 106 -9.47 14.92 -1.95
N GLY A 107 -9.28 14.10 -2.96
CA GLY A 107 -8.84 14.55 -4.25
C GLY A 107 -7.50 15.31 -4.20
N MET A 108 -7.02 15.70 -5.35
CA MET A 108 -5.76 16.42 -5.47
C MET A 108 -5.83 17.49 -6.57
N GLN A 109 -4.79 18.31 -6.63
CA GLN A 109 -4.46 19.16 -7.78
C GLN A 109 -2.98 19.07 -8.10
N TRP A 110 -2.61 19.25 -9.36
CA TRP A 110 -1.20 19.27 -9.75
C TRP A 110 -0.55 20.61 -9.40
N GLY A 111 0.61 20.55 -8.75
CA GLY A 111 1.45 21.72 -8.49
C GLY A 111 2.28 22.11 -9.72
N PRO A 112 2.87 23.34 -9.71
CA PRO A 112 3.72 23.82 -10.80
C PRO A 112 5.02 23.01 -10.93
N ASP A 113 5.40 22.26 -9.91
CA ASP A 113 6.56 21.38 -9.86
C ASP A 113 6.27 19.96 -10.39
N GLY A 114 5.02 19.71 -10.85
CA GLY A 114 4.58 18.43 -11.36
C GLY A 114 4.24 17.37 -10.29
N HIS A 115 4.23 17.77 -9.00
CA HIS A 115 3.77 16.92 -7.91
C HIS A 115 2.31 17.20 -7.56
N ALA A 116 1.61 16.17 -7.10
CA ALA A 116 0.28 16.34 -6.54
C ALA A 116 0.36 17.11 -5.20
N ARG A 117 -0.71 17.82 -4.89
CA ARG A 117 -0.87 18.56 -3.64
C ARG A 117 -2.35 18.63 -3.25
N PRO A 118 -2.68 18.94 -1.98
CA PRO A 118 -4.06 19.18 -1.59
C PRO A 118 -4.72 20.26 -2.44
N ARG A 119 -6.02 20.13 -2.70
CA ARG A 119 -6.84 21.18 -3.31
C ARG A 119 -6.87 22.40 -2.38
N ASP A 120 -7.00 23.60 -2.95
CA ASP A 120 -7.07 24.85 -2.16
C ASP A 120 -8.31 24.90 -1.25
N MET A 121 -9.39 24.20 -1.65
CA MET A 121 -10.58 24.00 -0.86
C MET A 121 -10.88 22.50 -0.79
N THR A 122 -10.82 21.92 0.40
CA THR A 122 -11.18 20.54 0.69
C THR A 122 -12.43 20.49 1.57
N ARG A 123 -13.22 19.43 1.42
CA ARG A 123 -14.36 19.15 2.31
C ARG A 123 -13.84 18.75 3.70
N GLU A 124 -14.62 19.05 4.74
CA GLU A 124 -14.27 18.71 6.13
C GLU A 124 -14.27 17.20 6.42
N ASP A 125 -15.04 16.42 5.62
CA ASP A 125 -15.21 14.97 5.77
C ASP A 125 -14.14 14.15 5.02
N THR A 126 -13.12 14.80 4.44
CA THR A 126 -12.05 14.13 3.68
C THR A 126 -10.97 13.56 4.60
N PHE A 127 -10.28 12.54 4.11
CA PHE A 127 -9.21 11.86 4.85
C PHE A 127 -8.05 12.80 5.21
N TRP A 128 -7.72 13.74 4.32
CA TRP A 128 -6.70 14.76 4.60
C TRP A 128 -7.05 15.67 5.79
N GLN A 129 -8.34 15.92 6.03
CA GLN A 129 -8.83 16.75 7.14
C GLN A 129 -9.10 15.94 8.42
N ALA A 130 -9.04 14.61 8.35
CA ALA A 130 -9.30 13.76 9.50
C ALA A 130 -8.29 14.02 10.63
N ASP A 131 -8.76 13.95 11.87
CA ASP A 131 -7.87 13.99 13.04
C ASP A 131 -6.91 12.79 12.99
N LEU A 132 -5.61 13.10 12.96
CA LEU A 132 -4.57 12.09 12.84
C LEU A 132 -4.60 11.07 13.99
N THR A 133 -4.90 11.52 15.20
CA THR A 133 -4.92 10.63 16.37
C THR A 133 -6.12 9.68 16.28
N GLU A 134 -7.27 10.17 15.89
CA GLU A 134 -8.47 9.36 15.70
C GLU A 134 -8.27 8.31 14.58
N ALA A 135 -7.73 8.74 13.44
CA ALA A 135 -7.46 7.84 12.32
C ALA A 135 -6.37 6.80 12.67
N ALA A 136 -5.34 7.21 13.41
CA ALA A 136 -4.30 6.30 13.91
C ALA A 136 -4.87 5.29 14.92
N ASP A 137 -5.73 5.71 15.85
CA ASP A 137 -6.40 4.82 16.81
C ASP A 137 -7.27 3.78 16.09
N THR A 138 -7.91 4.17 15.00
CA THR A 138 -8.68 3.25 14.16
C THR A 138 -7.77 2.16 13.59
N LEU A 139 -6.57 2.51 13.12
CA LEU A 139 -5.59 1.54 12.63
C LEU A 139 -4.96 0.72 13.77
N VAL A 140 -4.75 1.31 14.96
CA VAL A 140 -4.27 0.60 16.17
C VAL A 140 -5.15 -0.63 16.46
N ALA A 141 -6.47 -0.49 16.37
CA ALA A 141 -7.39 -1.62 16.57
C ALA A 141 -7.09 -2.76 15.58
N VAL A 142 -6.89 -2.43 14.31
CA VAL A 142 -6.58 -3.43 13.26
C VAL A 142 -5.20 -4.06 13.49
N ILE A 143 -4.16 -3.25 13.80
CA ILE A 143 -2.82 -3.77 14.07
C ILE A 143 -2.83 -4.73 15.27
N ARG A 144 -3.53 -4.40 16.34
CA ARG A 144 -3.61 -5.25 17.55
C ARG A 144 -4.42 -6.52 17.34
N GLU A 145 -5.42 -6.48 16.46
CA GLU A 145 -6.20 -7.65 16.06
C GLU A 145 -5.37 -8.60 15.18
N VAL A 146 -4.81 -8.06 14.07
CA VAL A 146 -4.06 -8.83 13.07
C VAL A 146 -2.69 -9.24 13.57
N ARG A 147 -2.03 -8.40 14.36
CA ARG A 147 -0.66 -8.61 14.88
C ARG A 147 0.37 -8.84 13.77
N PRO A 148 0.48 -7.93 12.78
CA PRO A 148 1.42 -8.11 11.67
C PRO A 148 2.87 -7.93 12.16
N GLN A 149 3.78 -8.76 11.67
CA GLN A 149 5.21 -8.57 11.87
C GLN A 149 5.77 -7.55 10.88
N VAL A 150 5.19 -7.49 9.68
CA VAL A 150 5.61 -6.59 8.60
C VAL A 150 4.44 -5.70 8.19
N LEU A 151 4.71 -4.40 8.03
CA LEU A 151 3.77 -3.42 7.51
C LEU A 151 4.37 -2.69 6.31
N ILE A 152 3.57 -2.50 5.25
CA ILE A 152 3.95 -1.71 4.08
C ILE A 152 3.02 -0.51 3.96
N THR A 153 3.59 0.66 3.62
CA THR A 153 2.83 1.88 3.27
C THR A 153 3.66 2.77 2.33
N TYR A 154 3.24 4.00 2.10
CA TYR A 154 3.98 4.99 1.31
C TYR A 154 5.16 5.59 2.10
N ASP A 155 6.05 6.29 1.38
CA ASP A 155 7.04 7.17 1.99
C ASP A 155 6.39 8.44 2.58
N GLU A 156 7.20 9.28 3.22
CA GLU A 156 6.77 10.53 3.87
C GLU A 156 6.18 11.56 2.91
N PHE A 157 6.43 11.42 1.62
CA PHE A 157 5.90 12.30 0.57
C PHE A 157 4.64 11.76 -0.08
N GLY A 158 4.16 10.57 0.34
CA GLY A 158 3.04 9.90 -0.30
C GLY A 158 3.32 9.55 -1.76
N GLY A 159 4.56 9.15 -2.06
CA GLY A 159 5.01 8.85 -3.40
C GLY A 159 5.09 10.06 -4.32
N TYR A 160 3.99 10.39 -5.00
CA TYR A 160 3.93 11.55 -5.92
C TYR A 160 3.27 12.80 -5.30
N GLY A 161 2.90 12.76 -4.02
CA GLY A 161 2.42 13.92 -3.27
C GLY A 161 0.89 13.97 -3.07
N HIS A 162 0.16 12.90 -3.39
CA HIS A 162 -1.28 12.86 -3.10
C HIS A 162 -1.54 13.07 -1.59
N PRO A 163 -2.44 13.98 -1.17
CA PRO A 163 -2.68 14.26 0.24
C PRO A 163 -3.07 13.02 1.03
N ASP A 164 -3.89 12.14 0.46
CA ASP A 164 -4.32 10.91 1.14
C ASP A 164 -3.20 9.87 1.25
N HIS A 165 -2.24 9.82 0.32
CA HIS A 165 -1.05 8.99 0.46
C HIS A 165 -0.17 9.47 1.61
N ILE A 166 0.01 10.80 1.73
CA ILE A 166 0.73 11.40 2.86
C ILE A 166 0.00 11.10 4.18
N GLN A 167 -1.32 11.20 4.18
CA GLN A 167 -2.11 10.92 5.38
C GLN A 167 -2.10 9.42 5.74
N ALA A 168 -2.19 8.53 4.75
CA ALA A 168 -2.06 7.08 4.95
C ALA A 168 -0.69 6.72 5.54
N HIS A 169 0.39 7.32 5.02
CA HIS A 169 1.73 7.21 5.62
C HIS A 169 1.72 7.64 7.09
N ARG A 170 1.18 8.82 7.41
CA ARG A 170 1.13 9.35 8.79
C ARG A 170 0.34 8.43 9.71
N VAL A 171 -0.83 7.98 9.26
CA VAL A 171 -1.70 7.06 10.02
C VAL A 171 -1.01 5.72 10.25
N ALA A 172 -0.35 5.16 9.23
CA ALA A 172 0.36 3.89 9.34
C ALA A 172 1.55 3.98 10.30
N MET A 173 2.40 5.00 10.15
CA MET A 173 3.58 5.19 11.00
C MET A 173 3.19 5.50 12.44
N TYR A 174 2.23 6.40 12.66
CA TYR A 174 1.79 6.78 14.00
C TYR A 174 0.98 5.66 14.67
N GLY A 175 0.09 5.01 13.92
CA GLY A 175 -0.67 3.84 14.38
C GLY A 175 0.23 2.69 14.83
N ALA A 176 1.29 2.39 14.08
CA ALA A 176 2.26 1.34 14.45
C ALA A 176 3.01 1.68 15.76
N VAL A 177 3.41 2.95 15.95
CA VAL A 177 4.03 3.41 17.22
C VAL A 177 3.05 3.29 18.39
N LEU A 178 1.81 3.78 18.23
CA LEU A 178 0.80 3.74 19.28
C LEU A 178 0.35 2.31 19.61
N ALA A 179 0.27 1.42 18.63
CA ALA A 179 -0.10 0.03 18.82
C ALA A 179 0.87 -0.71 19.75
N ALA A 180 2.15 -0.34 19.73
CA ALA A 180 3.19 -0.93 20.58
C ALA A 180 3.15 -0.46 22.05
N ILE A 181 2.40 0.60 22.38
CA ILE A 181 2.38 1.21 23.71
C ILE A 181 1.32 0.53 24.58
N PRO A 182 1.69 -0.24 25.64
CA PRO A 182 0.71 -0.95 26.48
C PRO A 182 -0.29 -0.04 27.20
N SER A 183 0.09 1.22 27.50
CA SER A 183 -0.78 2.18 28.18
C SER A 183 -1.72 2.94 27.25
N HIS A 184 -1.55 2.83 25.93
CA HIS A 184 -2.40 3.51 24.96
C HIS A 184 -3.63 2.65 24.64
N ARG A 185 -4.83 3.20 24.80
CA ARG A 185 -6.10 2.62 24.35
C ARG A 185 -6.22 1.11 24.62
N HIS A 186 -6.27 0.72 25.91
CA HIS A 186 -6.44 -0.70 26.32
C HIS A 186 -7.72 -1.34 25.76
N ASP A 187 -8.72 -0.52 25.45
CA ASP A 187 -10.00 -0.93 24.85
C ASP A 187 -9.84 -1.47 23.42
N LEU A 188 -8.72 -1.17 22.75
CA LEU A 188 -8.43 -1.60 21.38
C LEU A 188 -7.60 -2.91 21.30
N GLY A 189 -7.44 -3.63 22.42
CA GLY A 189 -6.70 -4.89 22.46
C GLY A 189 -5.30 -4.78 23.08
N GLU A 190 -4.59 -5.91 23.13
CA GLU A 190 -3.24 -5.99 23.68
C GLU A 190 -2.22 -5.30 22.76
N ALA A 191 -1.20 -4.68 23.36
CA ALA A 191 -0.14 -3.99 22.63
C ALA A 191 0.58 -4.94 21.67
N TRP A 192 0.86 -4.45 20.47
CA TRP A 192 1.59 -5.17 19.45
C TRP A 192 2.64 -4.29 18.79
N ASP A 193 3.89 -4.74 18.75
CA ASP A 193 4.98 -4.03 18.08
C ASP A 193 5.24 -4.63 16.70
N VAL A 194 4.97 -3.85 15.64
CA VAL A 194 5.29 -4.22 14.25
C VAL A 194 6.81 -4.24 14.10
N THR A 195 7.38 -5.39 13.75
CA THR A 195 8.84 -5.60 13.73
C THR A 195 9.51 -4.82 12.60
N LYS A 196 8.94 -4.88 11.39
CA LYS A 196 9.46 -4.14 10.23
C LYS A 196 8.38 -3.30 9.57
N ILE A 197 8.75 -2.09 9.17
CA ILE A 197 7.92 -1.23 8.34
C ILE A 197 8.69 -0.88 7.08
N TYR A 198 8.06 -1.09 5.93
CA TYR A 198 8.61 -0.72 4.64
C TYR A 198 7.79 0.38 3.97
N TRP A 199 8.47 1.21 3.23
CA TRP A 199 7.88 2.17 2.31
C TRP A 199 8.03 1.66 0.89
N ALA A 200 6.91 1.62 0.16
CA ALA A 200 6.94 1.31 -1.26
C ALA A 200 7.78 2.36 -2.01
N ALA A 201 8.65 1.90 -2.87
CA ALA A 201 9.57 2.71 -3.62
C ALA A 201 9.73 2.17 -5.05
N ALA A 202 10.45 2.89 -5.90
CA ALA A 202 10.85 2.37 -7.20
C ALA A 202 12.34 2.65 -7.45
N SER A 203 13.02 1.72 -8.10
CA SER A 203 14.37 1.95 -8.58
C SER A 203 14.36 3.03 -9.67
N ARG A 204 15.05 4.14 -9.43
CA ARG A 204 15.23 5.23 -10.40
C ARG A 204 15.75 4.70 -11.73
N ARG A 205 16.77 3.85 -11.68
CA ARG A 205 17.39 3.25 -12.86
C ARG A 205 16.35 2.44 -13.67
N ARG A 206 15.59 1.56 -13.01
CA ARG A 206 14.57 0.74 -13.69
C ARG A 206 13.43 1.57 -14.27
N MET A 207 13.02 2.64 -13.59
CA MET A 207 12.00 3.56 -14.12
C MET A 207 12.45 4.23 -15.42
N ILE A 208 13.70 4.68 -15.48
CA ILE A 208 14.27 5.25 -16.71
C ILE A 208 14.40 4.19 -17.80
N GLU A 209 14.95 3.02 -17.48
CA GLU A 209 15.11 1.91 -18.41
C GLU A 209 13.77 1.41 -19.00
N SER A 210 12.66 1.52 -18.23
CA SER A 210 11.32 1.17 -18.72
C SER A 210 10.80 2.10 -19.82
N GLY A 211 11.39 3.28 -19.95
CA GLY A 211 10.95 4.33 -20.88
C GLY A 211 9.65 5.04 -20.50
N MET A 212 9.05 4.72 -19.35
CA MET A 212 7.84 5.39 -18.86
C MET A 212 8.13 6.78 -18.30
N TRP A 213 9.36 7.03 -17.86
CA TRP A 213 9.75 8.26 -17.17
C TRP A 213 11.05 8.84 -17.75
N GLU A 214 11.09 10.16 -17.83
CA GLU A 214 12.30 10.91 -18.16
C GLU A 214 13.08 11.23 -16.88
N GLU A 215 14.41 11.22 -16.94
CA GLU A 215 15.30 11.44 -15.79
C GLU A 215 14.98 12.73 -15.00
N GLY A 216 14.56 13.78 -15.67
CA GLY A 216 14.23 15.08 -15.06
C GLY A 216 12.80 15.18 -14.48
N ARG A 217 12.00 14.10 -14.55
CA ARG A 217 10.58 14.11 -14.17
C ARG A 217 10.19 12.91 -13.30
N LEU A 218 11.16 12.29 -12.64
CA LEU A 218 10.90 11.15 -11.78
C LEU A 218 10.10 11.56 -10.53
N PRO A 219 9.13 10.74 -10.09
CA PRO A 219 8.43 10.96 -8.83
C PRO A 219 9.38 10.78 -7.64
N ARG A 220 9.01 11.31 -6.47
CA ARG A 220 9.85 11.28 -5.27
C ARG A 220 10.09 9.88 -4.73
N PHE A 221 9.16 8.93 -4.97
CA PHE A 221 9.35 7.53 -4.59
C PHE A 221 10.37 6.79 -5.47
N ALA A 222 10.88 7.42 -6.55
CA ALA A 222 11.98 6.90 -7.33
C ALA A 222 13.31 7.22 -6.64
N VAL A 223 13.96 6.19 -6.11
CA VAL A 223 15.19 6.31 -5.31
C VAL A 223 16.36 5.60 -5.98
N ASP A 224 17.58 5.94 -5.56
CA ASP A 224 18.76 5.23 -6.01
C ASP A 224 18.77 3.80 -5.45
N ASP A 225 19.30 2.85 -6.24
CA ASP A 225 19.32 1.44 -5.84
C ASP A 225 20.02 1.19 -4.48
N ALA A 226 20.95 2.08 -4.09
CA ALA A 226 21.63 2.02 -2.79
C ALA A 226 20.72 2.38 -1.59
N ASP A 227 19.58 3.04 -1.82
CA ASP A 227 18.62 3.40 -0.79
C ASP A 227 17.51 2.34 -0.62
N LEU A 228 17.52 1.31 -1.45
CA LEU A 228 16.59 0.19 -1.36
C LEU A 228 17.06 -0.79 -0.28
N ALA A 229 16.11 -1.32 0.47
CA ALA A 229 16.33 -2.35 1.49
C ALA A 229 15.86 -3.74 1.02
N ALA A 230 14.80 -3.78 0.22
CA ALA A 230 14.24 -5.03 -0.30
C ALA A 230 13.79 -4.89 -1.75
N VAL A 231 13.92 -5.99 -2.50
CA VAL A 231 13.41 -6.13 -3.86
C VAL A 231 12.70 -7.48 -3.96
N ILE A 232 11.40 -7.44 -4.16
CA ILE A 232 10.59 -8.63 -4.34
C ILE A 232 10.47 -8.94 -5.83
N ASP A 233 10.98 -10.08 -6.25
CA ASP A 233 10.73 -10.61 -7.57
C ASP A 233 9.34 -11.25 -7.62
N GLY A 234 8.43 -10.60 -8.29
CA GLY A 234 7.05 -11.02 -8.51
C GLY A 234 6.80 -11.60 -9.89
N SER A 235 7.85 -12.02 -10.61
CA SER A 235 7.72 -12.54 -11.99
C SER A 235 6.72 -13.70 -12.09
N ASP A 236 6.68 -14.59 -11.10
CA ASP A 236 5.76 -15.73 -11.06
C ASP A 236 4.30 -15.33 -10.77
N TRP A 237 4.07 -14.11 -10.26
CA TRP A 237 2.75 -13.55 -9.91
C TRP A 237 2.36 -12.36 -10.77
N LEU A 238 3.08 -12.14 -11.88
CA LEU A 238 2.85 -11.00 -12.76
C LEU A 238 1.47 -11.03 -13.40
N ASP A 239 0.98 -12.21 -13.80
CA ASP A 239 -0.35 -12.37 -14.40
C ASP A 239 -1.46 -11.96 -13.41
N GLN A 240 -1.34 -12.36 -12.13
CA GLN A 240 -2.27 -11.98 -11.08
C GLN A 240 -2.24 -10.47 -10.84
N LYS A 241 -1.05 -9.87 -10.74
CA LYS A 241 -0.89 -8.41 -10.62
C LYS A 241 -1.57 -7.67 -11.79
N ILE A 242 -1.31 -8.09 -13.02
CA ILE A 242 -1.91 -7.47 -14.21
C ILE A 242 -3.43 -7.64 -14.24
N ALA A 243 -3.95 -8.82 -13.83
CA ALA A 243 -5.39 -9.05 -13.73
C ALA A 243 -6.03 -8.13 -12.67
N ALA A 244 -5.40 -7.99 -11.51
CA ALA A 244 -5.83 -7.08 -10.44
C ALA A 244 -5.81 -5.60 -10.89
N MET A 245 -4.74 -5.16 -11.56
CA MET A 245 -4.69 -3.80 -12.15
C MET A 245 -5.83 -3.57 -13.16
N ARG A 246 -6.18 -4.59 -13.97
CA ARG A 246 -7.31 -4.50 -14.92
C ARG A 246 -8.66 -4.43 -14.25
N ALA A 247 -8.80 -4.93 -13.02
CA ALA A 247 -10.03 -4.83 -12.26
C ALA A 247 -10.39 -3.37 -11.91
N HIS A 248 -9.40 -2.49 -11.78
CA HIS A 248 -9.59 -1.07 -11.52
C HIS A 248 -9.81 -0.25 -12.81
N ALA A 249 -10.74 -0.70 -13.66
CA ALA A 249 -10.96 -0.13 -14.98
C ALA A 249 -11.40 1.34 -14.97
N SER A 250 -12.03 1.80 -13.87
CA SER A 250 -12.38 3.21 -13.71
C SER A 250 -11.17 4.13 -13.62
N GLN A 251 -10.02 3.61 -13.10
CA GLN A 251 -8.81 4.37 -12.77
C GLN A 251 -7.60 3.99 -13.63
N ILE A 252 -7.56 2.78 -14.16
CA ILE A 252 -6.44 2.26 -14.94
C ILE A 252 -6.97 1.89 -16.33
N ALA A 253 -6.78 2.79 -17.30
CA ALA A 253 -7.24 2.56 -18.65
C ALA A 253 -6.54 1.34 -19.29
N HIS A 254 -7.32 0.41 -19.86
CA HIS A 254 -6.81 -0.86 -20.41
C HIS A 254 -5.88 -0.67 -21.63
N ASP A 255 -5.97 0.46 -22.32
CA ASP A 255 -5.11 0.89 -23.41
C ASP A 255 -4.11 1.98 -22.98
N GLY A 256 -4.03 2.25 -21.68
CA GLY A 256 -3.18 3.27 -21.09
C GLY A 256 -1.71 2.86 -20.91
N PRO A 257 -0.88 3.78 -20.42
CA PRO A 257 0.57 3.59 -20.30
C PRO A 257 0.96 2.45 -19.33
N PHE A 258 0.09 2.11 -18.38
CA PHE A 258 0.33 1.00 -17.45
C PHE A 258 0.43 -0.34 -18.17
N PHE A 259 -0.37 -0.57 -19.23
CA PHE A 259 -0.36 -1.81 -19.99
C PHE A 259 0.44 -1.73 -21.30
N ALA A 260 1.01 -0.57 -21.63
CA ALA A 260 1.84 -0.41 -22.82
C ALA A 260 3.22 -1.06 -22.64
N GLY A 261 3.73 -1.69 -23.70
CA GLY A 261 5.06 -2.31 -23.72
C GLY A 261 5.14 -3.65 -22.96
N ASP A 262 6.35 -4.00 -22.49
CA ASP A 262 6.60 -5.27 -21.82
C ASP A 262 6.02 -5.28 -20.39
N PRO A 263 5.10 -6.20 -20.05
CA PRO A 263 4.60 -6.35 -18.70
C PRO A 263 5.66 -6.65 -17.64
N ALA A 264 6.80 -7.24 -18.04
CA ALA A 264 7.90 -7.56 -17.14
C ALA A 264 8.45 -6.33 -16.38
N LYS A 265 8.18 -5.11 -16.84
CA LYS A 265 8.48 -3.87 -16.09
C LYS A 265 7.82 -3.82 -14.70
N TRP A 266 6.73 -4.56 -14.48
CA TRP A 266 5.99 -4.63 -13.21
C TRP A 266 6.37 -5.81 -12.34
N SER A 267 7.33 -6.64 -12.77
CA SER A 267 7.68 -7.88 -12.07
C SER A 267 8.46 -7.68 -10.78
N HIS A 268 9.09 -6.51 -10.59
CA HIS A 268 9.88 -6.24 -9.38
C HIS A 268 9.27 -5.10 -8.59
N GLU A 269 9.06 -5.33 -7.31
CA GLU A 269 8.56 -4.34 -6.35
C GLU A 269 9.66 -4.02 -5.35
N HIS A 270 9.85 -2.72 -5.08
CA HIS A 270 11.00 -2.22 -4.37
C HIS A 270 10.57 -1.52 -3.08
N TYR A 271 11.38 -1.68 -2.05
CA TYR A 271 11.05 -1.18 -0.72
C TYR A 271 12.24 -0.51 -0.04
N ARG A 272 11.97 0.59 0.68
CA ARG A 272 12.87 1.19 1.65
C ARG A 272 12.44 0.75 3.04
N ILE A 273 13.38 0.52 3.95
CA ILE A 273 13.05 0.20 5.33
C ILE A 273 12.85 1.48 6.15
N ALA A 274 11.73 1.57 6.87
CA ALA A 274 11.39 2.69 7.74
C ALA A 274 11.54 2.34 9.23
N LYS A 275 11.36 1.06 9.58
CA LYS A 275 11.56 0.52 10.93
C LYS A 275 12.15 -0.88 10.84
N GLY A 276 12.96 -1.24 11.81
CA GLY A 276 13.65 -2.52 11.84
C GLY A 276 15.01 -2.49 11.14
N THR A 277 15.55 -3.65 10.85
CA THR A 277 16.85 -3.80 10.19
C THR A 277 16.68 -4.74 9.00
N ALA A 278 17.19 -4.33 7.85
CA ALA A 278 17.27 -5.20 6.69
C ALA A 278 18.27 -6.35 6.94
N ALA A 279 17.88 -7.55 6.53
CA ALA A 279 18.68 -8.78 6.70
C ALA A 279 18.80 -9.52 5.34
N PRO A 280 19.53 -8.94 4.37
CA PRO A 280 19.74 -9.61 3.09
C PRO A 280 20.59 -10.88 3.27
N GLU A 281 20.39 -11.84 2.37
CA GLU A 281 21.25 -13.04 2.33
C GLU A 281 22.72 -12.65 2.08
N PRO A 282 23.69 -13.45 2.57
CA PRO A 282 25.11 -13.16 2.39
C PRO A 282 25.49 -13.00 0.91
N GLY A 283 25.95 -11.81 0.54
CA GLY A 283 26.34 -11.45 -0.82
C GLY A 283 25.26 -10.75 -1.65
N GLU A 284 24.04 -10.68 -1.14
CA GLU A 284 22.96 -9.91 -1.76
C GLU A 284 22.98 -8.44 -1.30
N ALA A 285 22.53 -7.55 -2.20
CA ALA A 285 22.43 -6.12 -1.91
C ALA A 285 21.14 -5.78 -1.15
N TRP A 286 20.08 -6.56 -1.32
CA TRP A 286 18.73 -6.33 -0.82
C TRP A 286 18.11 -7.61 -0.27
N GLU A 287 17.15 -7.46 0.62
CA GLU A 287 16.27 -8.57 1.00
C GLU A 287 15.41 -9.00 -0.19
N THR A 288 15.21 -10.31 -0.31
CA THR A 288 14.26 -10.92 -1.26
C THR A 288 13.04 -11.50 -0.55
N ASP A 289 13.01 -11.40 0.77
CA ASP A 289 11.90 -11.76 1.65
C ASP A 289 11.75 -10.68 2.75
N LEU A 290 10.58 -10.04 2.82
CA LEU A 290 10.31 -8.96 3.80
C LEU A 290 10.32 -9.46 5.25
N PHE A 291 10.19 -10.77 5.46
CA PHE A 291 10.26 -11.39 6.79
C PHE A 291 11.67 -11.84 7.17
N ALA A 292 12.68 -11.62 6.34
CA ALA A 292 14.07 -11.97 6.68
C ALA A 292 14.49 -11.36 8.03
N GLY A 293 15.06 -12.15 8.94
CA GLY A 293 15.45 -11.72 10.28
C GLY A 293 14.30 -11.38 11.25
N VAL A 294 13.03 -11.56 10.84
CA VAL A 294 11.90 -11.42 11.77
C VAL A 294 11.76 -12.67 12.61
N GLY A 295 11.78 -12.52 13.93
CA GLY A 295 11.68 -13.65 14.88
C GLY A 295 13.00 -14.34 15.20
N GLU A 296 14.12 -13.89 14.68
CA GLU A 296 15.45 -14.29 15.18
C GLU A 296 15.81 -13.47 16.43
N PRO A 297 16.43 -14.09 17.47
CA PRO A 297 16.76 -13.41 18.72
C PRO A 297 17.86 -12.35 18.58
#